data_9e8bdb595cd444c860718b2669fdb6a3
#
_entry.id   9e8bdb595cd444c860718b2669fdb6a3
#
_cell.length_a   1.000
_cell.length_b   1.000
_cell.length_c   1.000
_cell.angle_alpha   90.00
_cell.angle_beta   90.00
_cell.angle_gamma   90.00
#
_symmetry.space_group_name_H-M   'P 1'
#
loop_
_entity.id
_entity.type
_entity.pdbx_description
1 polymer ?
#
loop_
_entity_poly.entity_id
_entity_poly.type
_entity_poly.pdbx_seq_one_letter_code
_entity_poly.pdbx_strand_id
1 'polypeptide(L)'
;MANGWLLLIPGLPLLAAVLVALNRVLRWNRCEASERLSSQLVLGAGLLSLVLVLSADVQYLLHGSQHVMVSPWLHSGVYNASISFMLDGLSLSMSTLVAVITLLVTRFSVNYLHRDCGFQRFFMVLALFTAAMQLIALSGSAVLAFVGWELAGASSYLLIAYNWQSKTATINATRAFVTNRLGDAGFLLGMFMAFSLFRSTEWNVMLVPQAEQSSLLIGVAAFGLMGAALVKSAQFPFSAWITRALEGPTPSSTVFYGSLMVHAGIFLLLRIHPLLEQAPALQYLLLAVGVLTVLYGWLGGLAQTDIKTSLLFSTLAQTGLMLIAIALGWYTLALVHLVLHAVWRAYQFLHSPSFALHTQWQAAPAVPHGWGNGAGCTMRPCNVSGSTRWRIGCW
;
A
#
# COMPACT_ATOMS: atom_id res chain seq x y z
N MET A 1 -7.26 -1.45 -30.14
CA MET A 1 -7.15 -0.07 -29.62
C MET A 1 -8.31 0.34 -28.69
N ALA A 2 -9.42 -0.41 -28.64
CA ALA A 2 -10.60 -0.02 -27.83
C ALA A 2 -10.38 0.02 -26.31
N ASN A 3 -9.40 -0.69 -25.75
CA ASN A 3 -9.21 -0.84 -24.29
C ASN A 3 -8.05 -0.04 -23.70
N GLY A 4 -7.45 0.89 -24.45
CA GLY A 4 -6.34 1.74 -23.96
C GLY A 4 -6.72 2.64 -22.79
N TRP A 5 -8.01 2.89 -22.57
CA TRP A 5 -8.51 3.66 -21.45
C TRP A 5 -8.22 3.02 -20.08
N LEU A 6 -8.02 1.70 -20.01
CA LEU A 6 -7.64 1.00 -18.78
C LEU A 6 -6.30 1.48 -18.22
N LEU A 7 -5.38 1.94 -19.09
CA LEU A 7 -4.13 2.57 -18.66
C LEU A 7 -4.34 3.85 -17.86
N LEU A 8 -5.47 4.53 -18.04
CA LEU A 8 -5.76 5.75 -17.32
C LEU A 8 -6.08 5.49 -15.84
N ILE A 9 -6.51 4.27 -15.47
CA ILE A 9 -6.83 3.94 -14.07
C ILE A 9 -5.60 4.15 -13.17
N PRO A 10 -4.44 3.49 -13.41
CA PRO A 10 -3.21 3.77 -12.69
C PRO A 10 -2.49 5.04 -13.21
N GLY A 11 -2.69 5.41 -14.47
CA GLY A 11 -2.00 6.51 -15.13
C GLY A 11 -2.40 7.89 -14.60
N LEU A 12 -3.67 8.13 -14.27
CA LEU A 12 -4.14 9.42 -13.75
C LEU A 12 -3.53 9.75 -12.38
N PRO A 13 -3.53 8.85 -11.38
CA PRO A 13 -2.83 9.10 -10.12
C PRO A 13 -1.31 9.27 -10.32
N LEU A 14 -0.69 8.50 -11.23
CA LEU A 14 0.72 8.65 -11.53
C LEU A 14 1.03 10.03 -12.15
N LEU A 15 0.21 10.47 -13.09
CA LEU A 15 0.33 11.81 -13.69
C LEU A 15 0.16 12.91 -12.63
N ALA A 16 -0.81 12.76 -11.73
CA ALA A 16 -1.00 13.71 -10.62
C ALA A 16 0.25 13.77 -9.73
N ALA A 17 0.87 12.62 -9.41
CA ALA A 17 2.11 12.57 -8.65
C ALA A 17 3.24 13.35 -9.35
N VAL A 18 3.40 13.16 -10.65
CA VAL A 18 4.40 13.88 -11.47
C VAL A 18 4.12 15.38 -11.50
N LEU A 19 2.87 15.79 -11.73
CA LEU A 19 2.49 17.21 -11.76
C LEU A 19 2.71 17.90 -10.41
N VAL A 20 2.41 17.25 -9.29
CA VAL A 20 2.70 17.77 -7.95
C VAL A 20 4.22 17.87 -7.71
N ALA A 21 4.99 16.88 -8.17
CA ALA A 21 6.44 16.93 -8.11
C ALA A 21 7.01 18.12 -8.92
N LEU A 22 6.55 18.30 -10.15
CA LEU A 22 6.96 19.42 -11.02
C LEU A 22 6.59 20.77 -10.42
N ASN A 23 5.37 20.93 -9.89
CA ASN A 23 4.95 22.16 -9.20
C ASN A 23 5.89 22.50 -8.04
N ARG A 24 6.34 21.49 -7.28
CA ARG A 24 7.28 21.66 -6.18
C ARG A 24 8.69 22.06 -6.65
N VAL A 25 9.21 21.37 -7.67
CA VAL A 25 10.57 21.62 -8.20
C VAL A 25 10.66 22.96 -8.90
N LEU A 26 9.68 23.27 -9.74
CA LEU A 26 9.64 24.50 -10.54
C LEU A 26 9.12 25.70 -9.74
N ARG A 27 8.64 25.49 -8.51
CA ARG A 27 8.09 26.54 -7.63
C ARG A 27 7.04 27.43 -8.31
N TRP A 28 6.20 26.81 -9.17
CA TRP A 28 5.16 27.54 -9.92
C TRP A 28 4.19 28.29 -9.01
N ASN A 29 3.87 27.69 -7.86
CA ASN A 29 3.02 28.31 -6.86
C ASN A 29 3.69 28.28 -5.48
N ARG A 30 3.36 29.25 -4.64
CA ARG A 30 3.88 29.36 -3.28
C ARG A 30 2.74 29.28 -2.26
N CYS A 31 3.05 28.79 -1.07
CA CYS A 31 2.12 28.75 0.06
C CYS A 31 0.78 28.05 -0.23
N GLU A 32 -0.33 28.66 0.16
CA GLU A 32 -1.68 28.08 0.09
C GLU A 32 -2.16 27.76 -1.33
N ALA A 33 -1.75 28.54 -2.35
CA ALA A 33 -2.07 28.24 -3.75
C ALA A 33 -1.47 26.90 -4.20
N SER A 34 -0.26 26.57 -3.72
CA SER A 34 0.40 25.33 -4.02
C SER A 34 -0.25 24.12 -3.32
N GLU A 35 -0.73 24.28 -2.08
CA GLU A 35 -1.49 23.25 -1.38
C GLU A 35 -2.82 22.98 -2.09
N ARG A 36 -3.55 24.04 -2.47
CA ARG A 36 -4.81 23.93 -3.19
C ARG A 36 -4.64 23.20 -4.53
N LEU A 37 -3.64 23.59 -5.32
CA LEU A 37 -3.37 22.94 -6.62
C LEU A 37 -3.02 21.47 -6.42
N SER A 38 -2.10 21.14 -5.50
CA SER A 38 -1.67 19.77 -5.25
C SER A 38 -2.83 18.86 -4.79
N SER A 39 -3.65 19.34 -3.86
CA SER A 39 -4.80 18.59 -3.37
C SER A 39 -5.88 18.41 -4.44
N GLN A 40 -6.17 19.44 -5.25
CA GLN A 40 -7.14 19.36 -6.33
C GLN A 40 -6.70 18.42 -7.45
N LEU A 41 -5.41 18.42 -7.83
CA LEU A 41 -4.86 17.48 -8.82
C LEU A 41 -5.02 16.03 -8.36
N VAL A 42 -4.65 15.74 -7.11
CA VAL A 42 -4.72 14.36 -6.60
C VAL A 42 -6.17 13.93 -6.38
N LEU A 43 -7.03 14.79 -5.84
CA LEU A 43 -8.46 14.49 -5.69
C LEU A 43 -9.14 14.30 -7.05
N GLY A 44 -8.87 15.15 -8.03
CA GLY A 44 -9.43 15.05 -9.37
C GLY A 44 -8.99 13.77 -10.08
N ALA A 45 -7.70 13.46 -10.02
CA ALA A 45 -7.16 12.21 -10.58
C ALA A 45 -7.77 10.96 -9.89
N GLY A 46 -7.89 10.99 -8.56
CA GLY A 46 -8.53 9.92 -7.79
C GLY A 46 -10.00 9.72 -8.14
N LEU A 47 -10.75 10.81 -8.30
CA LEU A 47 -12.17 10.76 -8.70
C LEU A 47 -12.33 10.20 -10.12
N LEU A 48 -11.53 10.68 -11.07
CA LEU A 48 -11.55 10.17 -12.45
C LEU A 48 -11.13 8.69 -12.50
N SER A 49 -10.11 8.29 -11.75
CA SER A 49 -9.72 6.90 -11.63
C SER A 49 -10.85 6.03 -11.07
N LEU A 50 -11.58 6.51 -10.04
CA LEU A 50 -12.74 5.80 -9.49
C LEU A 50 -13.85 5.63 -10.54
N VAL A 51 -14.17 6.67 -11.30
CA VAL A 51 -15.18 6.58 -12.39
C VAL A 51 -14.77 5.54 -13.43
N LEU A 52 -13.49 5.50 -13.80
CA LEU A 52 -12.98 4.50 -14.74
C LEU A 52 -13.03 3.07 -14.15
N VAL A 53 -12.70 2.90 -12.88
CA VAL A 53 -12.84 1.59 -12.20
C VAL A 53 -14.28 1.14 -12.19
N LEU A 54 -15.23 2.01 -11.82
CA LEU A 54 -16.67 1.68 -11.86
C LEU A 54 -17.16 1.33 -13.28
N SER A 55 -16.61 1.97 -14.32
CA SER A 55 -16.90 1.58 -15.69
C SER A 55 -16.33 0.22 -16.07
N ALA A 56 -15.16 -0.17 -15.51
CA ALA A 56 -14.62 -1.51 -15.65
C ALA A 56 -15.46 -2.56 -14.89
N ASP A 57 -16.01 -2.21 -13.71
CA ASP A 57 -16.95 -3.05 -12.96
C ASP A 57 -18.21 -3.34 -13.79
N VAL A 58 -18.79 -2.30 -14.44
CA VAL A 58 -19.93 -2.46 -15.33
C VAL A 58 -19.58 -3.35 -16.53
N GLN A 59 -18.40 -3.14 -17.14
CA GLN A 59 -17.93 -3.98 -18.25
C GLN A 59 -17.82 -5.46 -17.84
N TYR A 60 -17.28 -5.72 -16.65
CA TYR A 60 -17.20 -7.08 -16.10
C TYR A 60 -18.58 -7.71 -15.87
N LEU A 61 -19.54 -6.96 -15.34
CA LEU A 61 -20.91 -7.45 -15.13
C LEU A 61 -21.63 -7.78 -16.43
N LEU A 62 -21.32 -7.07 -17.52
CA LEU A 62 -21.96 -7.28 -18.83
C LEU A 62 -21.27 -8.39 -19.65
N HIS A 63 -19.96 -8.54 -19.55
CA HIS A 63 -19.17 -9.39 -20.47
C HIS A 63 -18.40 -10.51 -19.76
N GLY A 64 -18.42 -10.56 -18.41
CA GLY A 64 -17.64 -11.53 -17.62
C GLY A 64 -16.17 -11.20 -17.53
N SER A 65 -15.39 -12.16 -17.04
CA SER A 65 -13.94 -12.02 -16.87
C SER A 65 -13.22 -11.84 -18.21
N GLN A 66 -12.30 -10.88 -18.26
CA GLN A 66 -11.52 -10.56 -19.45
C GLN A 66 -10.04 -10.40 -19.11
N HIS A 67 -9.18 -10.96 -19.95
CA HIS A 67 -7.76 -10.64 -19.99
C HIS A 67 -7.49 -9.73 -21.20
N VAL A 68 -7.09 -8.51 -20.92
CA VAL A 68 -6.96 -7.45 -21.92
C VAL A 68 -5.49 -7.10 -22.12
N MET A 69 -4.91 -7.47 -23.25
CA MET A 69 -3.60 -6.99 -23.68
C MET A 69 -3.75 -5.61 -24.32
N VAL A 70 -3.04 -4.62 -23.78
CA VAL A 70 -3.08 -3.24 -24.28
C VAL A 70 -1.92 -2.96 -25.24
N SER A 71 -0.70 -3.32 -24.86
CA SER A 71 0.49 -3.05 -25.64
C SER A 71 1.61 -4.04 -25.32
N PRO A 72 2.44 -4.46 -26.28
CA PRO A 72 3.72 -5.07 -26.00
C PRO A 72 4.61 -4.03 -25.29
N TRP A 73 5.41 -4.49 -24.33
CA TRP A 73 6.29 -3.60 -23.54
C TRP A 73 7.77 -3.95 -23.71
N LEU A 74 8.15 -5.18 -23.37
CA LEU A 74 9.53 -5.65 -23.46
C LEU A 74 9.58 -6.91 -24.30
N HIS A 75 10.54 -6.95 -25.22
CA HIS A 75 10.85 -8.14 -26.01
C HIS A 75 12.33 -8.46 -25.86
N SER A 76 12.65 -9.67 -25.39
CA SER A 76 14.03 -10.13 -25.26
C SER A 76 14.10 -11.62 -25.57
N GLY A 77 14.53 -11.97 -26.77
CA GLY A 77 14.58 -13.35 -27.23
C GLY A 77 13.20 -14.03 -27.20
N VAL A 78 13.08 -15.09 -26.40
CA VAL A 78 11.81 -15.82 -26.21
C VAL A 78 10.87 -15.14 -25.18
N TYR A 79 11.35 -14.15 -24.45
CA TYR A 79 10.56 -13.46 -23.42
C TYR A 79 9.83 -12.27 -24.02
N ASN A 80 8.52 -12.24 -23.84
CA ASN A 80 7.66 -11.13 -24.20
C ASN A 80 6.87 -10.70 -22.97
N ALA A 81 7.10 -9.48 -22.48
CA ALA A 81 6.25 -8.85 -21.49
C ALA A 81 5.29 -7.89 -22.16
N SER A 82 4.04 -7.99 -21.83
CA SER A 82 2.98 -7.08 -22.28
C SER A 82 2.46 -6.23 -21.13
N ILE A 83 1.95 -5.05 -21.46
CA ILE A 83 1.08 -4.31 -20.56
C ILE A 83 -0.32 -4.91 -20.74
N SER A 84 -0.70 -5.76 -19.80
CA SER A 84 -1.97 -6.46 -19.79
C SER A 84 -2.73 -6.20 -18.49
N PHE A 85 -4.04 -6.18 -18.55
CA PHE A 85 -4.94 -6.03 -17.42
C PHE A 85 -5.87 -7.24 -17.32
N MET A 86 -6.18 -7.62 -16.09
CA MET A 86 -7.12 -8.69 -15.78
C MET A 86 -8.35 -8.10 -15.11
N LEU A 87 -9.49 -8.21 -15.77
CA LEU A 87 -10.79 -7.74 -15.28
C LEU A 87 -11.58 -8.94 -14.80
N ASP A 88 -11.40 -9.30 -13.55
CA ASP A 88 -12.16 -10.34 -12.85
C ASP A 88 -12.65 -9.84 -11.50
N GLY A 89 -13.48 -10.60 -10.83
CA GLY A 89 -14.08 -10.20 -9.55
C GLY A 89 -13.05 -9.88 -8.48
N LEU A 90 -11.90 -10.56 -8.47
CA LEU A 90 -10.82 -10.31 -7.52
C LEU A 90 -10.10 -8.98 -7.80
N SER A 91 -9.67 -8.74 -9.06
CA SER A 91 -9.01 -7.51 -9.49
C SER A 91 -9.89 -6.29 -9.27
N LEU A 92 -11.14 -6.36 -9.68
CA LEU A 92 -12.07 -5.24 -9.63
C LEU A 92 -12.48 -4.91 -8.19
N SER A 93 -12.75 -5.92 -7.35
CA SER A 93 -13.00 -5.70 -5.92
C SER A 93 -11.84 -4.96 -5.24
N MET A 94 -10.60 -5.37 -5.53
CA MET A 94 -9.42 -4.71 -4.96
C MET A 94 -9.20 -3.31 -5.55
N SER A 95 -9.39 -3.13 -6.87
CA SER A 95 -9.24 -1.84 -7.56
C SER A 95 -10.26 -0.81 -7.05
N THR A 96 -11.52 -1.20 -6.90
CA THR A 96 -12.60 -0.36 -6.35
C THR A 96 -12.29 0.02 -4.90
N LEU A 97 -11.85 -0.95 -4.08
CA LEU A 97 -11.43 -0.70 -2.69
C LEU A 97 -10.29 0.33 -2.63
N VAL A 98 -9.27 0.18 -3.48
CA VAL A 98 -8.14 1.12 -3.58
C VAL A 98 -8.65 2.52 -3.95
N ALA A 99 -9.46 2.64 -5.00
CA ALA A 99 -9.96 3.94 -5.47
C ALA A 99 -10.79 4.66 -4.40
N VAL A 100 -11.71 3.96 -3.73
CA VAL A 100 -12.56 4.53 -2.69
C VAL A 100 -11.74 4.97 -1.47
N ILE A 101 -10.90 4.08 -0.92
CA ILE A 101 -10.14 4.37 0.29
C ILE A 101 -9.13 5.49 0.04
N THR A 102 -8.39 5.46 -1.06
CA THR A 102 -7.40 6.50 -1.34
C THR A 102 -8.05 7.86 -1.58
N LEU A 103 -9.23 7.91 -2.20
CA LEU A 103 -9.99 9.16 -2.37
C LEU A 103 -10.44 9.72 -1.01
N LEU A 104 -11.00 8.88 -0.12
CA LEU A 104 -11.41 9.29 1.23
C LEU A 104 -10.22 9.80 2.05
N VAL A 105 -9.10 9.05 2.02
CA VAL A 105 -7.87 9.43 2.73
C VAL A 105 -7.28 10.72 2.15
N THR A 106 -7.28 10.90 0.82
CA THR A 106 -6.84 12.13 0.18
C THR A 106 -7.68 13.32 0.66
N ARG A 107 -9.01 13.17 0.70
CA ARG A 107 -9.93 14.23 1.18
C ARG A 107 -9.69 14.56 2.66
N PHE A 108 -9.51 13.55 3.50
CA PHE A 108 -9.17 13.73 4.91
C PHE A 108 -7.84 14.48 5.09
N SER A 109 -6.84 14.11 4.30
CA SER A 109 -5.47 14.65 4.39
C SER A 109 -5.38 16.12 4.08
N VAL A 110 -6.30 16.69 3.27
CA VAL A 110 -6.33 18.13 2.96
C VAL A 110 -6.43 18.96 4.23
N ASN A 111 -7.33 18.59 5.14
CA ASN A 111 -7.51 19.30 6.39
C ASN A 111 -6.47 18.91 7.45
N TYR A 112 -6.09 17.61 7.46
CA TYR A 112 -5.17 17.07 8.46
C TYR A 112 -3.74 17.62 8.33
N LEU A 113 -3.27 17.85 7.09
CA LEU A 113 -1.92 18.33 6.80
C LEU A 113 -1.88 19.82 6.39
N HIS A 114 -2.99 20.55 6.55
CA HIS A 114 -3.04 21.97 6.19
C HIS A 114 -1.91 22.75 6.88
N ARG A 115 -1.15 23.52 6.07
CA ARG A 115 0.04 24.28 6.49
C ARG A 115 1.23 23.43 6.96
N ASP A 116 1.24 22.11 6.69
CA ASP A 116 2.41 21.29 6.93
C ASP A 116 3.46 21.50 5.85
N CYS A 117 4.73 21.62 6.25
CA CYS A 117 5.86 21.80 5.31
C CYS A 117 6.03 20.63 4.32
N GLY A 118 5.54 19.45 4.67
CA GLY A 118 5.54 18.23 3.87
C GLY A 118 4.29 18.00 3.03
N PHE A 119 3.31 18.91 3.03
CA PHE A 119 2.02 18.75 2.37
C PHE A 119 2.15 18.23 0.93
N GLN A 120 2.88 18.93 0.07
CA GLN A 120 3.05 18.53 -1.34
C GLN A 120 3.72 17.17 -1.48
N ARG A 121 4.76 16.88 -0.65
CA ARG A 121 5.44 15.59 -0.66
C ARG A 121 4.49 14.46 -0.27
N PHE A 122 3.63 14.68 0.71
CA PHE A 122 2.61 13.71 1.10
C PHE A 122 1.66 13.40 -0.06
N PHE A 123 1.07 14.42 -0.69
CA PHE A 123 0.11 14.23 -1.78
C PHE A 123 0.75 13.59 -3.01
N MET A 124 2.00 13.98 -3.34
CA MET A 124 2.77 13.34 -4.41
C MET A 124 2.94 11.84 -4.16
N VAL A 125 3.39 11.46 -2.95
CA VAL A 125 3.66 10.04 -2.63
C VAL A 125 2.37 9.25 -2.46
N LEU A 126 1.29 9.86 -1.93
CA LEU A 126 -0.01 9.21 -1.85
C LEU A 126 -0.59 8.92 -3.24
N ALA A 127 -0.45 9.84 -4.19
CA ALA A 127 -0.86 9.63 -5.58
C ALA A 127 -0.02 8.52 -6.25
N LEU A 128 1.31 8.51 -6.03
CA LEU A 128 2.18 7.43 -6.50
C LEU A 128 1.76 6.07 -5.91
N PHE A 129 1.45 6.02 -4.61
CA PHE A 129 0.95 4.82 -3.95
C PHE A 129 -0.39 4.34 -4.55
N THR A 130 -1.30 5.28 -4.83
CA THR A 130 -2.59 4.95 -5.48
C THR A 130 -2.36 4.29 -6.84
N ALA A 131 -1.49 4.88 -7.68
CA ALA A 131 -1.12 4.31 -8.97
C ALA A 131 -0.51 2.90 -8.82
N ALA A 132 0.39 2.73 -7.86
CA ALA A 132 1.03 1.45 -7.57
C ALA A 132 0.02 0.36 -7.17
N MET A 133 -0.92 0.68 -6.30
CA MET A 133 -1.95 -0.26 -5.85
C MET A 133 -2.94 -0.61 -6.97
N GLN A 134 -3.28 0.35 -7.85
CA GLN A 134 -4.08 0.07 -9.04
C GLN A 134 -3.37 -0.85 -10.03
N LEU A 135 -2.04 -0.66 -10.21
CA LEU A 135 -1.23 -1.59 -11.01
C LEU A 135 -1.22 -3.00 -10.41
N ILE A 136 -1.04 -3.14 -9.09
CA ILE A 136 -1.09 -4.46 -8.42
C ILE A 136 -2.46 -5.12 -8.65
N ALA A 137 -3.54 -4.38 -8.41
CA ALA A 137 -4.90 -4.91 -8.46
C ALA A 137 -5.31 -5.37 -9.86
N LEU A 138 -5.00 -4.57 -10.88
CA LEU A 138 -5.46 -4.79 -12.26
C LEU A 138 -4.47 -5.53 -13.15
N SER A 139 -3.21 -5.75 -12.70
CA SER A 139 -2.18 -6.38 -13.54
C SER A 139 -2.62 -7.72 -14.11
N GLY A 140 -2.44 -7.90 -15.42
CA GLY A 140 -2.64 -9.17 -16.12
C GLY A 140 -1.43 -10.10 -16.06
N SER A 141 -0.27 -9.60 -15.57
CA SER A 141 0.98 -10.36 -15.50
C SER A 141 1.70 -10.15 -14.15
N ALA A 142 2.50 -11.15 -13.76
CA ALA A 142 3.35 -11.08 -12.58
C ALA A 142 4.37 -9.94 -12.67
N VAL A 143 4.89 -9.64 -13.87
CA VAL A 143 5.85 -8.56 -14.09
C VAL A 143 5.22 -7.19 -13.84
N LEU A 144 4.03 -6.95 -14.39
CA LEU A 144 3.33 -5.68 -14.19
C LEU A 144 2.89 -5.52 -12.72
N ALA A 145 2.46 -6.62 -12.08
CA ALA A 145 2.19 -6.65 -10.64
C ALA A 145 3.43 -6.28 -9.83
N PHE A 146 4.61 -6.81 -10.20
CA PHE A 146 5.86 -6.52 -9.52
C PHE A 146 6.27 -5.06 -9.63
N VAL A 147 6.04 -4.40 -10.77
CA VAL A 147 6.27 -2.95 -10.91
C VAL A 147 5.42 -2.17 -9.90
N GLY A 148 4.13 -2.47 -9.80
CA GLY A 148 3.26 -1.86 -8.79
C GLY A 148 3.72 -2.17 -7.36
N TRP A 149 4.18 -3.40 -7.12
CA TRP A 149 4.68 -3.87 -5.82
C TRP A 149 5.88 -3.07 -5.32
N GLU A 150 6.83 -2.80 -6.21
CA GLU A 150 8.01 -1.99 -5.97
C GLU A 150 7.67 -0.53 -5.70
N LEU A 151 6.80 0.06 -6.51
CA LEU A 151 6.35 1.44 -6.34
C LEU A 151 5.59 1.62 -5.02
N ALA A 152 4.76 0.66 -4.61
CA ALA A 152 4.09 0.69 -3.31
C ALA A 152 5.10 0.59 -2.16
N GLY A 153 6.14 -0.25 -2.29
CA GLY A 153 7.24 -0.36 -1.33
C GLY A 153 8.02 0.95 -1.18
N ALA A 154 8.39 1.58 -2.30
CA ALA A 154 9.07 2.88 -2.31
C ALA A 154 8.19 4.00 -1.69
N SER A 155 6.91 4.01 -2.02
CA SER A 155 5.95 4.96 -1.44
C SER A 155 5.84 4.83 0.08
N SER A 156 5.81 3.58 0.58
CA SER A 156 5.75 3.32 2.02
C SER A 156 7.01 3.81 2.74
N TYR A 157 8.19 3.55 2.18
CA TYR A 157 9.46 4.06 2.71
C TYR A 157 9.43 5.59 2.86
N LEU A 158 9.02 6.31 1.81
CA LEU A 158 8.98 7.78 1.79
C LEU A 158 7.98 8.37 2.81
N LEU A 159 6.88 7.68 3.09
CA LEU A 159 5.86 8.17 4.03
C LEU A 159 6.10 7.70 5.47
N ILE A 160 6.78 6.57 5.71
CA ILE A 160 7.30 6.24 7.05
C ILE A 160 8.36 7.26 7.45
N ALA A 161 9.28 7.60 6.52
CA ALA A 161 10.29 8.65 6.69
C ALA A 161 9.73 10.06 6.47
N TYR A 162 8.43 10.30 6.64
CA TYR A 162 7.82 11.62 6.43
C TYR A 162 8.53 12.71 7.24
N ASN A 163 8.81 12.44 8.51
CA ASN A 163 9.69 13.27 9.33
C ASN A 163 11.16 12.81 9.19
N TRP A 164 11.76 13.09 8.04
CA TRP A 164 13.11 12.66 7.70
C TRP A 164 14.22 13.18 8.64
N GLN A 165 13.93 14.21 9.46
CA GLN A 165 14.83 14.71 10.49
C GLN A 165 14.85 13.82 11.74
N SER A 166 13.83 12.99 11.95
CA SER A 166 13.78 12.03 13.05
C SER A 166 14.62 10.80 12.73
N LYS A 167 15.64 10.53 13.56
CA LYS A 167 16.45 9.32 13.45
C LYS A 167 15.60 8.05 13.58
N THR A 168 14.61 8.06 14.47
CA THR A 168 13.70 6.92 14.67
C THR A 168 12.89 6.64 13.41
N ALA A 169 12.31 7.67 12.80
CA ALA A 169 11.52 7.52 11.57
C ALA A 169 12.37 6.98 10.41
N THR A 170 13.59 7.51 10.22
CA THR A 170 14.47 7.06 9.14
C THR A 170 15.00 5.63 9.38
N ILE A 171 15.35 5.25 10.61
CA ILE A 171 15.77 3.87 10.94
C ILE A 171 14.61 2.90 10.73
N ASN A 172 13.39 3.23 11.19
CA ASN A 172 12.22 2.38 11.05
C ASN A 172 11.79 2.25 9.58
N ALA A 173 11.87 3.33 8.79
CA ALA A 173 11.63 3.29 7.36
C ALA A 173 12.62 2.37 6.63
N THR A 174 13.92 2.50 6.94
CA THR A 174 14.97 1.65 6.36
C THR A 174 14.75 0.18 6.73
N ARG A 175 14.41 -0.10 7.99
CA ARG A 175 14.11 -1.47 8.43
C ARG A 175 12.92 -2.05 7.67
N ALA A 176 11.82 -1.31 7.55
CA ALA A 176 10.65 -1.73 6.78
C ALA A 176 11.01 -1.99 5.31
N PHE A 177 11.79 -1.09 4.70
CA PHE A 177 12.23 -1.22 3.31
C PHE A 177 13.10 -2.47 3.10
N VAL A 178 14.14 -2.67 3.92
CA VAL A 178 15.04 -3.83 3.82
C VAL A 178 14.29 -5.14 4.02
N THR A 179 13.36 -5.19 5.00
CA THR A 179 12.56 -6.40 5.21
C THR A 179 11.68 -6.70 3.99
N ASN A 180 11.05 -5.68 3.38
CA ASN A 180 10.25 -5.87 2.17
C ASN A 180 11.10 -6.37 1.00
N ARG A 181 12.38 -5.96 0.88
CA ARG A 181 13.31 -6.48 -0.16
C ARG A 181 13.50 -8.00 -0.11
N LEU A 182 13.42 -8.63 1.07
CA LEU A 182 13.44 -10.10 1.17
C LEU A 182 12.21 -10.71 0.48
N GLY A 183 11.04 -10.12 0.66
CA GLY A 183 9.82 -10.53 -0.04
C GLY A 183 9.93 -10.35 -1.56
N ASP A 184 10.52 -9.24 -1.98
CA ASP A 184 10.68 -8.92 -3.40
C ASP A 184 11.64 -9.91 -4.10
N ALA A 185 12.68 -10.38 -3.40
CA ALA A 185 13.53 -11.46 -3.88
C ALA A 185 12.73 -12.77 -4.08
N GLY A 186 11.81 -13.08 -3.15
CA GLY A 186 10.86 -14.18 -3.30
C GLY A 186 9.94 -14.02 -4.50
N PHE A 187 9.42 -12.80 -4.73
CA PHE A 187 8.59 -12.51 -5.90
C PHE A 187 9.34 -12.76 -7.21
N LEU A 188 10.58 -12.25 -7.30
CA LEU A 188 11.45 -12.48 -8.46
C LEU A 188 11.71 -13.97 -8.68
N LEU A 189 12.05 -14.72 -7.63
CA LEU A 189 12.26 -16.17 -7.72
C LEU A 189 11.00 -16.85 -8.26
N GLY A 190 9.82 -16.55 -7.69
CA GLY A 190 8.56 -17.12 -8.13
C GLY A 190 8.25 -16.80 -9.59
N MET A 191 8.48 -15.56 -10.01
CA MET A 191 8.25 -15.10 -11.37
C MET A 191 9.22 -15.76 -12.38
N PHE A 192 10.52 -15.88 -12.05
CA PHE A 192 11.50 -16.55 -12.93
C PHE A 192 11.23 -18.05 -13.04
N MET A 193 10.86 -18.70 -11.94
CA MET A 193 10.47 -20.10 -11.98
C MET A 193 9.20 -20.32 -12.81
N ALA A 194 8.19 -19.46 -12.65
CA ALA A 194 6.99 -19.50 -13.47
C ALA A 194 7.31 -19.29 -14.96
N PHE A 195 8.16 -18.33 -15.30
CA PHE A 195 8.61 -18.16 -16.69
C PHE A 195 9.37 -19.38 -17.24
N SER A 196 10.22 -20.00 -16.43
CA SER A 196 10.93 -21.23 -16.82
C SER A 196 9.97 -22.36 -17.15
N LEU A 197 8.89 -22.50 -16.38
CA LEU A 197 7.89 -23.56 -16.52
C LEU A 197 6.90 -23.29 -17.65
N PHE A 198 6.27 -22.09 -17.61
CA PHE A 198 5.13 -21.75 -18.48
C PHE A 198 5.49 -20.93 -19.70
N ARG A 199 6.77 -20.51 -19.83
CA ARG A 199 7.26 -19.59 -20.88
C ARG A 199 6.50 -18.28 -20.95
N SER A 200 5.76 -17.94 -19.89
CA SER A 200 4.95 -16.73 -19.76
C SER A 200 4.91 -16.27 -18.31
N THR A 201 4.69 -14.98 -18.11
CA THR A 201 4.43 -14.37 -16.80
C THR A 201 2.99 -13.84 -16.68
N GLU A 202 2.15 -14.11 -17.70
CA GLU A 202 0.73 -13.73 -17.70
C GLU A 202 -0.09 -14.64 -16.77
N TRP A 203 -0.95 -14.05 -15.95
CA TRP A 203 -1.74 -14.82 -14.99
C TRP A 203 -2.65 -15.86 -15.65
N ASN A 204 -3.26 -15.51 -16.77
CA ASN A 204 -4.12 -16.43 -17.53
C ASN A 204 -3.40 -17.69 -18.07
N VAL A 205 -2.08 -17.67 -18.14
CA VAL A 205 -1.24 -18.81 -18.54
C VAL A 205 -0.69 -19.54 -17.30
N MET A 206 -0.15 -18.78 -16.34
CA MET A 206 0.49 -19.35 -15.14
C MET A 206 -0.49 -20.08 -14.22
N LEU A 207 -1.74 -19.62 -14.14
CA LEU A 207 -2.72 -20.12 -13.17
C LEU A 207 -3.55 -21.31 -13.70
N VAL A 208 -3.36 -21.71 -14.96
CA VAL A 208 -4.02 -22.88 -15.52
C VAL A 208 -3.25 -24.15 -15.13
N PRO A 209 -3.89 -25.12 -14.48
CA PRO A 209 -3.25 -26.38 -14.12
C PRO A 209 -2.73 -27.11 -15.37
N GLN A 210 -1.46 -27.51 -15.36
CA GLN A 210 -0.82 -28.24 -16.46
C GLN A 210 -0.35 -29.61 -15.93
N ALA A 211 -0.94 -30.69 -16.42
CA ALA A 211 -0.70 -32.04 -15.93
C ALA A 211 0.73 -32.56 -16.17
N GLU A 212 1.47 -31.97 -17.12
CA GLU A 212 2.81 -32.42 -17.49
C GLU A 212 3.95 -31.73 -16.71
N GLN A 213 3.64 -30.73 -15.87
CA GLN A 213 4.66 -29.97 -15.16
C GLN A 213 5.06 -30.64 -13.84
N SER A 214 6.35 -30.51 -13.50
CA SER A 214 6.86 -31.02 -12.21
C SER A 214 6.21 -30.27 -11.03
N SER A 215 5.51 -31.00 -10.16
CA SER A 215 4.86 -30.47 -8.97
C SER A 215 5.86 -29.77 -8.03
N LEU A 216 7.11 -30.22 -7.98
CA LEU A 216 8.17 -29.60 -7.19
C LEU A 216 8.48 -28.17 -7.70
N LEU A 217 8.64 -28.00 -9.02
CA LEU A 217 8.98 -26.70 -9.60
C LEU A 217 7.82 -25.72 -9.50
N ILE A 218 6.57 -26.19 -9.65
CA ILE A 218 5.38 -25.39 -9.37
C ILE A 218 5.37 -24.95 -7.89
N GLY A 219 5.70 -25.87 -6.99
CA GLY A 219 5.83 -25.58 -5.56
C GLY A 219 6.89 -24.51 -5.27
N VAL A 220 8.05 -24.54 -5.95
CA VAL A 220 9.09 -23.50 -5.80
C VAL A 220 8.60 -22.13 -6.31
N ALA A 221 7.91 -22.10 -7.46
CA ALA A 221 7.32 -20.86 -7.96
C ALA A 221 6.28 -20.29 -6.99
N ALA A 222 5.36 -21.13 -6.52
CA ALA A 222 4.33 -20.78 -5.55
C ALA A 222 4.94 -20.33 -4.21
N PHE A 223 6.00 -21.00 -3.72
CA PHE A 223 6.71 -20.65 -2.48
C PHE A 223 7.33 -19.25 -2.58
N GLY A 224 7.97 -18.92 -3.70
CA GLY A 224 8.55 -17.59 -3.91
C GLY A 224 7.49 -16.48 -3.85
N LEU A 225 6.37 -16.63 -4.59
CA LEU A 225 5.26 -15.67 -4.58
C LEU A 225 4.56 -15.61 -3.21
N MET A 226 4.38 -16.76 -2.54
CA MET A 226 3.85 -16.82 -1.18
C MET A 226 4.77 -16.08 -0.20
N GLY A 227 6.09 -16.26 -0.29
CA GLY A 227 7.07 -15.54 0.53
C GLY A 227 6.95 -14.02 0.38
N ALA A 228 6.81 -13.53 -0.85
CA ALA A 228 6.56 -12.11 -1.12
C ALA A 228 5.28 -11.61 -0.43
N ALA A 229 4.20 -12.36 -0.53
CA ALA A 229 2.92 -12.05 0.08
C ALA A 229 3.00 -11.99 1.61
N LEU A 230 3.67 -12.97 2.24
CA LEU A 230 3.84 -13.05 3.70
C LEU A 230 4.65 -11.86 4.24
N VAL A 231 5.73 -11.49 3.56
CA VAL A 231 6.56 -10.33 3.96
C VAL A 231 5.78 -9.04 3.82
N LYS A 232 5.08 -8.81 2.69
CA LYS A 232 4.31 -7.58 2.44
C LYS A 232 3.16 -7.41 3.42
N SER A 233 2.50 -8.51 3.78
CA SER A 233 1.42 -8.53 4.77
C SER A 233 1.93 -8.63 6.22
N ALA A 234 3.24 -8.53 6.43
CA ALA A 234 3.88 -8.58 7.75
C ALA A 234 3.50 -9.83 8.58
N GLN A 235 3.34 -10.97 7.91
CA GLN A 235 3.00 -12.22 8.59
C GLN A 235 4.18 -12.77 9.38
N PHE A 236 3.93 -13.59 10.40
CA PHE A 236 4.99 -14.25 11.15
C PHE A 236 5.93 -15.05 10.21
N PRO A 237 7.26 -14.97 10.34
CA PRO A 237 8.03 -14.23 11.38
C PRO A 237 8.36 -12.77 11.02
N PHE A 238 7.84 -12.23 9.92
CA PHE A 238 8.18 -10.89 9.39
C PHE A 238 7.41 -9.74 10.05
N SER A 239 6.60 -9.97 11.07
CA SER A 239 5.72 -8.97 11.70
C SER A 239 6.46 -7.78 12.35
N ALA A 240 7.74 -7.92 12.64
CA ALA A 240 8.50 -6.91 13.39
C ALA A 240 8.68 -5.58 12.63
N TRP A 241 8.61 -5.55 11.29
CA TRP A 241 8.79 -4.32 10.55
C TRP A 241 7.57 -3.39 10.66
N ILE A 242 6.37 -3.95 10.66
CA ILE A 242 5.14 -3.15 10.64
C ILE A 242 4.86 -2.50 12.01
N THR A 243 5.21 -3.18 13.10
CA THR A 243 4.97 -2.68 14.47
C THR A 243 5.77 -1.43 14.81
N ARG A 244 6.81 -1.14 14.04
CA ARG A 244 7.69 0.04 14.20
C ARG A 244 7.50 1.08 13.10
N ALA A 245 6.55 0.88 12.19
CA ALA A 245 6.39 1.72 11.01
C ALA A 245 5.37 2.87 11.18
N LEU A 246 4.81 3.07 12.38
CA LEU A 246 3.78 4.09 12.68
C LEU A 246 4.32 5.52 12.81
N GLU A 247 5.49 5.82 12.27
CA GLU A 247 6.15 7.13 12.36
C GLU A 247 5.56 8.19 11.42
N GLY A 248 4.83 7.74 10.40
CA GLY A 248 4.21 8.63 9.42
C GLY A 248 2.92 9.28 9.94
N PRO A 249 2.39 10.28 9.18
CA PRO A 249 1.10 10.89 9.50
C PRO A 249 -0.04 9.86 9.51
N THR A 250 -1.10 10.10 10.29
CA THR A 250 -2.25 9.19 10.41
C THR A 250 -2.82 8.72 9.05
N PRO A 251 -2.98 9.59 8.04
CA PRO A 251 -3.47 9.14 6.73
C PRO A 251 -2.55 8.12 6.05
N SER A 252 -1.21 8.23 6.23
CA SER A 252 -0.29 7.23 5.68
C SER A 252 -0.42 5.89 6.39
N SER A 253 -0.56 5.89 7.71
CA SER A 253 -0.79 4.67 8.49
C SER A 253 -2.09 3.97 8.07
N THR A 254 -3.12 4.75 7.74
CA THR A 254 -4.41 4.24 7.25
C THR A 254 -4.24 3.45 5.97
N VAL A 255 -3.58 4.00 4.94
CA VAL A 255 -3.45 3.33 3.64
C VAL A 255 -2.45 2.18 3.65
N PHE A 256 -1.37 2.28 4.44
CA PHE A 256 -0.35 1.24 4.45
C PHE A 256 -0.69 0.08 5.37
N TYR A 257 -0.97 0.38 6.63
CA TYR A 257 -1.09 -0.64 7.67
C TYR A 257 -2.53 -0.97 8.02
N GLY A 258 -3.41 -0.02 7.81
CA GLY A 258 -4.83 -0.21 8.07
C GLY A 258 -5.54 -0.96 6.96
N SER A 259 -5.40 -0.53 5.72
CA SER A 259 -6.40 -0.90 4.72
C SER A 259 -5.90 -1.42 3.37
N LEU A 260 -4.75 -1.00 2.82
CA LEU A 260 -4.42 -1.34 1.44
C LEU A 260 -3.12 -2.16 1.30
N MET A 261 -1.97 -1.63 1.75
CA MET A 261 -0.69 -2.26 1.47
C MET A 261 -0.55 -3.66 2.08
N VAL A 262 -0.97 -3.84 3.34
CA VAL A 262 -0.92 -5.15 4.00
C VAL A 262 -1.87 -6.15 3.36
N HIS A 263 -2.96 -5.69 2.75
CA HIS A 263 -3.91 -6.53 2.02
C HIS A 263 -3.42 -6.90 0.61
N ALA A 264 -2.41 -6.20 0.07
CA ALA A 264 -1.81 -6.56 -1.23
C ALA A 264 -1.18 -7.97 -1.21
N GLY A 265 -0.59 -8.40 -0.09
CA GLY A 265 -0.10 -9.78 0.03
C GLY A 265 -1.24 -10.80 0.09
N ILE A 266 -2.32 -10.51 0.82
CA ILE A 266 -3.53 -11.36 0.84
C ILE A 266 -4.14 -11.45 -0.56
N PHE A 267 -4.23 -10.32 -1.28
CA PHE A 267 -4.66 -10.26 -2.68
C PHE A 267 -3.77 -11.15 -3.58
N LEU A 268 -2.44 -11.08 -3.43
CA LEU A 268 -1.52 -11.92 -4.20
C LEU A 268 -1.76 -13.41 -3.92
N LEU A 269 -1.96 -13.81 -2.66
CA LEU A 269 -2.28 -15.19 -2.30
C LEU A 269 -3.61 -15.66 -2.91
N LEU A 270 -4.63 -14.80 -2.90
CA LEU A 270 -5.89 -15.06 -3.58
C LEU A 270 -5.71 -15.16 -5.10
N ARG A 271 -4.76 -14.43 -5.70
CA ARG A 271 -4.45 -14.53 -7.14
C ARG A 271 -3.77 -15.84 -7.48
N ILE A 272 -2.81 -16.27 -6.67
CA ILE A 272 -1.99 -17.46 -6.94
C ILE A 272 -2.55 -18.76 -6.32
N HIS A 273 -3.77 -18.76 -5.77
CA HIS A 273 -4.33 -19.95 -5.14
C HIS A 273 -4.29 -21.21 -6.02
N PRO A 274 -4.48 -21.15 -7.38
CA PRO A 274 -4.40 -22.36 -8.19
C PRO A 274 -3.01 -23.01 -8.22
N LEU A 275 -1.94 -22.22 -8.00
CA LEU A 275 -0.59 -22.75 -7.82
C LEU A 275 -0.40 -23.36 -6.42
N LEU A 276 -1.01 -22.76 -5.39
CA LEU A 276 -0.95 -23.28 -4.02
C LEU A 276 -1.70 -24.60 -3.88
N GLU A 277 -2.82 -24.77 -4.59
CA GLU A 277 -3.59 -26.03 -4.61
C GLU A 277 -2.78 -27.20 -5.17
N GLN A 278 -1.86 -26.94 -6.09
CA GLN A 278 -0.96 -27.95 -6.66
C GLN A 278 0.22 -28.31 -5.72
N ALA A 279 0.38 -27.59 -4.60
CA ALA A 279 1.44 -27.80 -3.62
C ALA A 279 0.88 -27.86 -2.18
N PRO A 280 0.24 -28.97 -1.76
CA PRO A 280 -0.45 -29.06 -0.45
C PRO A 280 0.44 -28.74 0.75
N ALA A 281 1.75 -29.02 0.67
CA ALA A 281 2.70 -28.67 1.71
C ALA A 281 2.74 -27.15 1.98
N LEU A 282 2.55 -26.31 0.95
CA LEU A 282 2.50 -24.86 1.11
C LEU A 282 1.18 -24.40 1.74
N GLN A 283 0.07 -25.10 1.51
CA GLN A 283 -1.19 -24.81 2.19
C GLN A 283 -1.08 -25.07 3.70
N TYR A 284 -0.46 -26.18 4.11
CA TYR A 284 -0.18 -26.44 5.53
C TYR A 284 0.76 -25.41 6.15
N LEU A 285 1.81 -25.02 5.40
CA LEU A 285 2.70 -23.94 5.84
C LEU A 285 1.95 -22.61 5.99
N LEU A 286 1.08 -22.26 5.03
CA LEU A 286 0.26 -21.05 5.07
C LEU A 286 -0.69 -21.08 6.27
N LEU A 287 -1.31 -22.22 6.56
CA LEU A 287 -2.16 -22.42 7.74
C LEU A 287 -1.38 -22.19 9.03
N ALA A 288 -0.20 -22.80 9.16
CA ALA A 288 0.65 -22.65 10.33
C ALA A 288 1.08 -21.19 10.54
N VAL A 289 1.53 -20.51 9.48
CA VAL A 289 1.88 -19.08 9.51
C VAL A 289 0.67 -18.22 9.90
N GLY A 290 -0.51 -18.51 9.36
CA GLY A 290 -1.75 -17.83 9.70
C GLY A 290 -2.07 -17.92 11.19
N VAL A 291 -2.04 -19.14 11.76
CA VAL A 291 -2.27 -19.40 13.21
C VAL A 291 -1.25 -18.64 14.06
N LEU A 292 0.05 -18.75 13.73
CA LEU A 292 1.11 -18.04 14.47
C LEU A 292 0.93 -16.52 14.41
N THR A 293 0.51 -15.99 13.24
CA THR A 293 0.25 -14.55 13.10
C THR A 293 -0.96 -14.11 13.92
N VAL A 294 -2.05 -14.91 13.97
CA VAL A 294 -3.22 -14.62 14.81
C VAL A 294 -2.80 -14.57 16.28
N LEU A 295 -2.07 -15.57 16.75
CA LEU A 295 -1.59 -15.60 18.13
C LEU A 295 -0.67 -14.43 18.45
N TYR A 296 0.28 -14.12 17.58
CA TYR A 296 1.18 -12.98 17.75
C TYR A 296 0.41 -11.64 17.77
N GLY A 297 -0.54 -11.46 16.84
CA GLY A 297 -1.36 -10.25 16.76
C GLY A 297 -2.29 -10.10 17.97
N TRP A 298 -2.92 -11.18 18.41
CA TRP A 298 -3.80 -11.16 19.57
C TRP A 298 -3.05 -10.88 20.87
N LEU A 299 -2.01 -11.68 21.17
CA LEU A 299 -1.21 -11.53 22.38
C LEU A 299 -0.49 -10.18 22.42
N GLY A 300 0.12 -9.78 21.29
CA GLY A 300 0.80 -8.49 21.19
C GLY A 300 -0.15 -7.30 21.38
N GLY A 301 -1.39 -7.41 20.88
CA GLY A 301 -2.42 -6.37 21.04
C GLY A 301 -2.84 -6.13 22.47
N LEU A 302 -2.89 -7.18 23.29
CA LEU A 302 -3.23 -7.08 24.72
C LEU A 302 -2.21 -6.27 25.54
N ALA A 303 -0.98 -6.19 25.10
CA ALA A 303 0.10 -5.49 25.80
C ALA A 303 0.29 -4.02 25.34
N GLN A 304 -0.50 -3.54 24.38
CA GLN A 304 -0.34 -2.19 23.84
C GLN A 304 -1.16 -1.16 24.61
N THR A 305 -0.53 -0.03 24.88
CA THR A 305 -1.17 1.14 25.52
C THR A 305 -1.58 2.20 24.50
N ASP A 306 -0.96 2.22 23.32
CA ASP A 306 -1.29 3.14 22.22
C ASP A 306 -2.34 2.54 21.30
N ILE A 307 -3.38 3.34 21.01
CA ILE A 307 -4.53 2.90 20.21
C ILE A 307 -4.11 2.48 18.79
N LYS A 308 -3.24 3.24 18.14
CA LYS A 308 -2.78 2.93 16.77
C LYS A 308 -1.98 1.63 16.71
N THR A 309 -1.13 1.42 17.72
CA THR A 309 -0.35 0.18 17.83
C THR A 309 -1.28 -1.01 18.12
N SER A 310 -2.27 -0.85 18.99
CA SER A 310 -3.29 -1.88 19.25
C SER A 310 -4.10 -2.21 17.98
N LEU A 311 -4.53 -1.19 17.21
CA LEU A 311 -5.20 -1.37 15.93
C LEU A 311 -4.32 -2.14 14.92
N LEU A 312 -3.01 -1.87 14.91
CA LEU A 312 -2.06 -2.56 14.06
C LEU A 312 -1.94 -4.04 14.40
N PHE A 313 -1.76 -4.39 15.68
CA PHE A 313 -1.74 -5.77 16.13
C PHE A 313 -3.05 -6.51 15.83
N SER A 314 -4.18 -5.82 16.01
CA SER A 314 -5.47 -6.35 15.59
C SER A 314 -5.56 -6.56 14.07
N THR A 315 -4.94 -5.68 13.24
CA THR A 315 -4.84 -5.89 11.79
C THR A 315 -4.04 -7.15 11.47
N LEU A 316 -2.91 -7.38 12.15
CA LEU A 316 -2.12 -8.61 11.99
C LEU A 316 -2.94 -9.87 12.31
N ALA A 317 -3.70 -9.87 13.41
CA ALA A 317 -4.56 -11.00 13.75
C ALA A 317 -5.61 -11.25 12.65
N GLN A 318 -6.25 -10.19 12.13
CA GLN A 318 -7.27 -10.32 11.08
C GLN A 318 -6.68 -10.80 9.75
N THR A 319 -5.51 -10.29 9.35
CA THR A 319 -4.82 -10.79 8.13
C THR A 319 -4.37 -12.25 8.32
N GLY A 320 -3.98 -12.66 9.52
CA GLY A 320 -3.72 -14.06 9.85
C GLY A 320 -4.95 -14.96 9.68
N LEU A 321 -6.15 -14.48 10.08
CA LEU A 321 -7.41 -15.20 9.82
C LEU A 321 -7.71 -15.32 8.32
N MET A 322 -7.40 -14.29 7.53
CA MET A 322 -7.53 -14.36 6.06
C MET A 322 -6.59 -15.41 5.46
N LEU A 323 -5.35 -15.54 5.98
CA LEU A 323 -4.44 -16.61 5.57
C LEU A 323 -5.01 -18.00 5.88
N ILE A 324 -5.57 -18.20 7.07
CA ILE A 324 -6.21 -19.45 7.45
C ILE A 324 -7.36 -19.78 6.49
N ALA A 325 -8.20 -18.80 6.16
CA ALA A 325 -9.29 -18.99 5.20
C ALA A 325 -8.77 -19.38 3.81
N ILE A 326 -7.69 -18.76 3.32
CA ILE A 326 -7.05 -19.13 2.04
C ILE A 326 -6.48 -20.56 2.11
N ALA A 327 -5.79 -20.92 3.18
CA ALA A 327 -5.21 -22.25 3.36
C ALA A 327 -6.26 -23.36 3.41
N LEU A 328 -7.48 -23.05 3.89
CA LEU A 328 -8.63 -23.95 3.94
C LEU A 328 -9.46 -23.96 2.63
N GLY A 329 -9.05 -23.18 1.61
CA GLY A 329 -9.79 -23.09 0.34
C GLY A 329 -11.02 -22.17 0.38
N TRP A 330 -11.21 -21.37 1.44
CA TRP A 330 -12.36 -20.47 1.59
C TRP A 330 -12.07 -19.09 0.96
N TYR A 331 -11.76 -19.07 -0.33
CA TYR A 331 -11.27 -17.88 -1.05
C TYR A 331 -12.26 -16.73 -1.05
N THR A 332 -13.56 -17.02 -1.30
CA THR A 332 -14.61 -15.99 -1.27
C THR A 332 -14.74 -15.35 0.12
N LEU A 333 -14.67 -16.18 1.19
CA LEU A 333 -14.70 -15.67 2.56
C LEU A 333 -13.50 -14.77 2.83
N ALA A 334 -12.30 -15.18 2.40
CA ALA A 334 -11.08 -14.37 2.55
C ALA A 334 -11.19 -13.03 1.82
N LEU A 335 -11.75 -13.01 0.59
CA LEU A 335 -11.96 -11.78 -0.18
C LEU A 335 -12.97 -10.84 0.50
N VAL A 336 -14.12 -11.37 0.92
CA VAL A 336 -15.14 -10.57 1.64
C VAL A 336 -14.58 -10.02 2.94
N HIS A 337 -13.86 -10.84 3.70
CA HIS A 337 -13.19 -10.42 4.92
C HIS A 337 -12.16 -9.31 4.65
N LEU A 338 -11.34 -9.44 3.60
CA LEU A 338 -10.38 -8.42 3.17
C LEU A 338 -11.08 -7.08 2.93
N VAL A 339 -12.14 -7.05 2.12
CA VAL A 339 -12.84 -5.81 1.75
C VAL A 339 -13.47 -5.15 2.97
N LEU A 340 -14.24 -5.91 3.76
CA LEU A 340 -14.92 -5.38 4.95
C LEU A 340 -13.91 -4.90 6.00
N HIS A 341 -12.85 -5.67 6.25
CA HIS A 341 -11.81 -5.32 7.20
C HIS A 341 -11.05 -4.06 6.76
N ALA A 342 -10.68 -3.94 5.48
CA ALA A 342 -9.97 -2.77 4.97
C ALA A 342 -10.78 -1.47 5.15
N VAL A 343 -12.08 -1.50 4.84
CA VAL A 343 -12.98 -0.34 5.03
C VAL A 343 -13.10 0.00 6.51
N TRP A 344 -13.38 -1.00 7.36
CA TRP A 344 -13.53 -0.78 8.79
C TRP A 344 -12.24 -0.25 9.43
N ARG A 345 -11.11 -0.80 9.04
CA ARG A 345 -9.81 -0.39 9.58
C ARG A 345 -9.41 1.01 9.12
N ALA A 346 -9.70 1.38 7.87
CA ALA A 346 -9.51 2.75 7.38
C ALA A 346 -10.27 3.75 8.26
N TYR A 347 -11.55 3.46 8.56
CA TYR A 347 -12.36 4.27 9.46
C TYR A 347 -11.73 4.41 10.85
N GLN A 348 -11.34 3.29 11.47
CA GLN A 348 -10.75 3.29 12.82
C GLN A 348 -9.43 4.08 12.89
N PHE A 349 -8.53 3.92 11.89
CA PHE A 349 -7.28 4.67 11.88
C PHE A 349 -7.51 6.18 11.72
N LEU A 350 -8.41 6.60 10.83
CA LEU A 350 -8.71 8.01 10.60
C LEU A 350 -9.31 8.69 11.83
N HIS A 351 -10.06 7.94 12.66
CA HIS A 351 -10.67 8.44 13.89
C HIS A 351 -9.79 8.25 15.13
N SER A 352 -8.67 7.52 15.05
CA SER A 352 -7.81 7.27 16.20
C SER A 352 -7.02 8.53 16.57
N PRO A 353 -7.06 8.99 17.85
CA PRO A 353 -6.25 10.10 18.32
C PRO A 353 -4.76 9.72 18.29
N SER A 354 -3.90 10.70 18.01
CA SER A 354 -2.45 10.54 18.12
C SER A 354 -2.03 10.83 19.55
N PHE A 355 -1.91 9.79 20.39
CA PHE A 355 -1.55 9.95 21.81
C PHE A 355 -0.20 10.65 22.00
N ALA A 356 0.78 10.37 21.10
CA ALA A 356 2.08 11.04 21.10
C ALA A 356 1.97 12.57 20.91
N LEU A 357 0.99 13.05 20.14
CA LEU A 357 0.71 14.48 20.01
C LEU A 357 0.10 15.07 21.29
N HIS A 358 -0.79 14.32 21.97
CA HIS A 358 -1.46 14.81 23.18
C HIS A 358 -0.49 14.95 24.36
N THR A 359 0.43 14.02 24.56
CA THR A 359 1.43 14.08 25.63
C THR A 359 2.47 15.18 25.40
N GLN A 360 2.80 15.50 24.15
CA GLN A 360 3.71 16.61 23.83
C GLN A 360 3.08 17.99 24.08
N TRP A 361 1.76 18.12 23.92
CA TRP A 361 1.04 19.36 24.23
C TRP A 361 0.98 19.66 25.73
N GLN A 362 0.96 18.62 26.57
CA GLN A 362 0.99 18.76 28.03
C GLN A 362 2.40 19.02 28.57
N ALA A 363 3.44 18.69 27.82
CA ALA A 363 4.84 18.84 28.20
C ALA A 363 5.53 20.07 27.59
N ALA A 364 4.78 21.00 26.98
CA ALA A 364 5.37 22.26 26.51
C ALA A 364 5.88 23.04 27.72
N PRO A 365 7.19 23.30 27.85
CA PRO A 365 7.72 24.05 28.97
C PRO A 365 7.06 25.43 28.99
N ALA A 366 6.62 25.86 30.16
CA ALA A 366 6.13 27.22 30.37
C ALA A 366 7.19 28.21 29.87
N VAL A 367 6.80 29.11 28.97
CA VAL A 367 7.70 30.16 28.48
C VAL A 367 8.11 30.98 29.71
N PRO A 368 9.41 31.14 30.00
CA PRO A 368 9.86 31.92 31.17
C PRO A 368 9.24 33.32 31.13
N HIS A 369 8.60 33.72 32.22
CA HIS A 369 8.07 35.08 32.40
C HIS A 369 9.25 36.09 32.29
N GLY A 370 9.47 36.65 31.13
CA GLY A 370 10.55 37.59 30.88
C GLY A 370 10.89 37.84 29.42
N TRP A 371 10.39 36.99 28.54
CA TRP A 371 10.70 37.11 27.09
C TRP A 371 9.59 37.81 26.27
N GLY A 372 8.57 38.33 26.92
CA GLY A 372 7.38 38.90 26.26
C GLY A 372 7.50 40.37 25.79
N ASN A 373 8.53 41.11 26.16
CA ASN A 373 8.61 42.56 25.91
C ASN A 373 9.74 43.02 24.98
N GLY A 374 10.27 42.15 24.13
CA GLY A 374 11.21 42.54 23.08
C GLY A 374 10.48 42.69 21.74
N ALA A 375 10.52 43.91 21.21
CA ALA A 375 9.91 44.26 19.93
C ALA A 375 10.34 43.29 18.79
N GLY A 376 9.38 42.80 18.04
CA GLY A 376 9.60 42.32 16.67
C GLY A 376 9.75 40.84 16.42
N CYS A 377 9.69 39.92 17.40
CA CYS A 377 9.73 38.46 17.13
C CYS A 377 8.34 37.82 17.09
N THR A 378 7.84 37.52 15.90
CA THR A 378 6.66 36.67 15.75
C THR A 378 7.07 35.23 15.73
N MET A 379 6.74 34.50 16.79
CA MET A 379 6.86 33.01 16.80
C MET A 379 5.75 32.43 15.92
N ARG A 380 6.13 31.81 14.81
CA ARG A 380 5.21 30.98 14.01
C ARG A 380 5.45 29.53 14.33
N PRO A 381 4.43 28.78 14.75
CA PRO A 381 4.58 27.34 14.91
C PRO A 381 4.69 26.70 13.52
N CYS A 382 5.84 26.12 13.22
CA CYS A 382 5.93 25.13 12.16
C CYS A 382 5.49 23.79 12.74
N ASN A 383 4.28 23.36 12.41
CA ASN A 383 3.83 22.01 12.73
C ASN A 383 4.62 21.02 11.88
N VAL A 384 5.76 20.58 12.40
CA VAL A 384 6.40 19.37 11.90
C VAL A 384 5.78 18.23 12.70
N SER A 385 5.16 17.27 12.01
CA SER A 385 4.44 16.14 12.57
C SER A 385 5.17 15.56 13.80
N GLY A 386 4.62 15.79 14.98
CA GLY A 386 5.09 15.23 16.25
C GLY A 386 6.12 16.03 17.05
N SER A 387 6.62 17.17 16.59
CA SER A 387 7.43 18.07 17.42
C SER A 387 7.21 19.53 17.03
N THR A 388 6.68 20.33 17.94
CA THR A 388 6.60 21.78 17.78
C THR A 388 8.00 22.35 17.97
N ARG A 389 8.75 22.60 16.89
CA ARG A 389 9.98 23.38 16.94
C ARG A 389 9.65 24.84 16.63
N TRP A 390 9.88 25.69 17.61
CA TRP A 390 9.82 27.13 17.45
C TRP A 390 11.07 27.59 16.70
N ARG A 391 10.91 28.21 15.55
CA ARG A 391 11.98 28.99 14.92
C ARG A 391 11.79 30.45 15.28
N ILE A 392 12.81 31.05 15.88
CA ILE A 392 12.91 32.50 16.07
C ILE A 392 13.39 33.05 14.73
N GLY A 393 12.50 33.73 14.01
CA GLY A 393 12.85 34.51 12.84
C GLY A 393 12.96 35.96 13.26
N CYS A 394 14.16 36.48 13.33
CA CYS A 394 14.39 37.94 13.43
C CYS A 394 14.38 38.50 12.01
N TRP A 395 13.68 39.63 11.84
CA TRP A 395 13.79 40.50 10.67
C TRP A 395 15.06 41.33 10.75
#